data_6983568cc09a50cba5caea1526adcfb5
#
_entry.id   6983568cc09a50cba5caea1526adcfb5
#
_cell.length_a   1.000
_cell.length_b   1.000
_cell.length_c   1.000
_cell.angle_alpha   90.00
_cell.angle_beta   90.00
_cell.angle_gamma   90.00
#
_symmetry.space_group_name_H-M   'P 1'
#
loop_
_entity.id
_entity.type
_entity.pdbx_description
1 polymer ?
#
loop_
_entity_poly.entity_id
_entity_poly.type
_entity_poly.pdbx_seq_one_letter_code
_entity_poly.pdbx_strand_id
1 'polypeptide(L)'
;PGRQEQALQEIRAVLASMTDGITQEEFLRAKAQVKASYILGLETVAQRASYIGRNELMEGKAIDSGEVLTHLDAVTIPDIEKLAAQLFSAPACLSAAGPVAAAKFYKPYI
;
A
#
# COMPACT_ATOMS: atom_id res chain seq x y z
N PRO A 1 -11.09 15.16 -21.17
CA PRO A 1 -10.16 14.42 -22.02
C PRO A 1 -8.74 14.98 -22.01
N GLY A 2 -8.46 16.28 -21.73
CA GLY A 2 -7.14 16.89 -21.83
C GLY A 2 -6.21 16.79 -20.61
N ARG A 3 -6.57 16.06 -19.56
CA ARG A 3 -5.78 16.00 -18.31
C ARG A 3 -5.10 14.65 -18.05
N GLN A 4 -5.08 13.75 -19.01
CA GLN A 4 -4.50 12.41 -18.83
C GLN A 4 -3.00 12.48 -18.54
N GLU A 5 -2.29 13.32 -19.27
CA GLU A 5 -0.85 13.50 -19.08
C GLU A 5 -0.52 14.06 -17.69
N GLN A 6 -1.21 15.12 -17.30
CA GLN A 6 -1.04 15.71 -15.97
C GLN A 6 -1.31 14.68 -14.87
N ALA A 7 -2.41 13.91 -14.96
CA ALA A 7 -2.73 12.88 -13.98
C ALA A 7 -1.64 11.80 -13.87
N LEU A 8 -1.07 11.36 -15.00
CA LEU A 8 0.02 10.38 -15.02
C LEU A 8 1.33 10.95 -14.44
N GLN A 9 1.62 12.22 -14.71
CA GLN A 9 2.78 12.91 -14.13
C GLN A 9 2.64 13.03 -12.61
N GLU A 10 1.46 13.42 -12.10
CA GLU A 10 1.16 13.50 -10.67
C GLU A 10 1.25 12.14 -9.98
N ILE A 11 0.68 11.09 -10.57
CA ILE A 11 0.79 9.72 -10.04
C ILE A 11 2.26 9.32 -9.93
N ARG A 12 3.05 9.56 -10.97
CA ARG A 12 4.47 9.26 -10.98
C ARG A 12 5.26 10.04 -9.91
N ALA A 13 4.94 11.32 -9.74
CA ALA A 13 5.55 12.16 -8.73
C ALA A 13 5.25 11.64 -7.31
N VAL A 14 4.00 11.24 -7.04
CA VAL A 14 3.60 10.66 -5.76
C VAL A 14 4.32 9.33 -5.50
N LEU A 15 4.40 8.44 -6.49
CA LEU A 15 5.12 7.17 -6.33
C LEU A 15 6.63 7.40 -6.07
N ALA A 16 7.24 8.36 -6.76
CA ALA A 16 8.64 8.71 -6.53
C ALA A 16 8.88 9.28 -5.13
N SER A 17 7.97 10.12 -4.61
CA SER A 17 8.11 10.70 -3.26
C SER A 17 8.03 9.65 -2.14
N MET A 18 7.50 8.46 -2.40
CA MET A 18 7.45 7.38 -1.41
C MET A 18 8.82 6.71 -1.17
N THR A 19 9.82 6.97 -2.01
CA THR A 19 11.14 6.35 -1.87
C THR A 19 12.11 7.14 -0.98
N ASP A 20 11.85 8.45 -0.78
CA ASP A 20 12.76 9.34 -0.04
C ASP A 20 12.09 10.57 0.59
N GLY A 21 10.78 10.65 0.54
CA GLY A 21 10.05 11.86 0.93
C GLY A 21 8.98 11.66 2.02
N ILE A 22 8.99 10.54 2.74
CA ILE A 22 7.98 10.28 3.79
C ILE A 22 8.27 11.13 5.02
N THR A 23 7.35 12.03 5.36
CA THR A 23 7.47 12.83 6.57
C THR A 23 7.10 12.05 7.82
N GLN A 24 7.68 12.43 8.96
CA GLN A 24 7.36 11.83 10.26
C GLN A 24 5.86 11.94 10.59
N GLU A 25 5.22 13.04 10.23
CA GLU A 25 3.79 13.26 10.47
C GLU A 25 2.92 12.28 9.64
N GLU A 26 3.21 12.14 8.34
CA GLU A 26 2.52 11.19 7.46
C GLU A 26 2.69 9.76 7.95
N PHE A 27 3.92 9.38 8.33
CA PHE A 27 4.20 8.07 8.87
C PHE A 27 3.39 7.76 10.13
N LEU A 28 3.40 8.66 11.12
CA LEU A 28 2.67 8.47 12.38
C LEU A 28 1.15 8.40 12.14
N ARG A 29 0.62 9.25 11.26
CA ARG A 29 -0.80 9.25 10.90
C ARG A 29 -1.19 7.94 10.20
N ALA A 30 -0.42 7.50 9.21
CA ALA A 30 -0.66 6.24 8.51
C ALA A 30 -0.59 5.04 9.45
N LYS A 31 0.42 4.98 10.32
CA LYS A 31 0.60 3.92 11.32
C LYS A 31 -0.59 3.85 12.28
N ALA A 32 -1.04 4.98 12.80
CA ALA A 32 -2.23 5.06 13.65
C ALA A 32 -3.49 4.58 12.93
N GLN A 33 -3.69 4.98 11.67
CA GLN A 33 -4.82 4.57 10.85
C GLN A 33 -4.82 3.05 10.57
N VAL A 34 -3.68 2.47 10.23
CA VAL A 34 -3.55 1.02 9.99
C VAL A 34 -3.87 0.23 11.27
N LYS A 35 -3.34 0.66 12.42
CA LYS A 35 -3.64 0.03 13.72
C LYS A 35 -5.13 0.10 14.07
N ALA A 36 -5.74 1.27 13.91
CA ALA A 36 -7.17 1.43 14.16
C ALA A 36 -8.01 0.54 13.22
N SER A 37 -7.71 0.52 11.92
CA SER A 37 -8.41 -0.32 10.94
C SER A 37 -8.24 -1.81 11.25
N TYR A 38 -7.06 -2.23 11.69
CA TYR A 38 -6.81 -3.62 12.10
C TYR A 38 -7.66 -4.02 13.30
N ILE A 39 -7.70 -3.19 14.35
CA ILE A 39 -8.49 -3.45 15.55
C ILE A 39 -10.00 -3.49 15.22
N LEU A 40 -10.51 -2.49 14.49
CA LEU A 40 -11.91 -2.43 14.07
C LEU A 40 -12.28 -3.62 13.16
N GLY A 41 -11.35 -4.09 12.33
CA GLY A 41 -11.52 -5.27 11.49
C GLY A 41 -11.69 -6.59 12.25
N LEU A 42 -11.48 -6.59 13.57
CA LEU A 42 -11.62 -7.76 14.45
C LEU A 42 -12.74 -7.62 15.50
N GLU A 43 -13.62 -6.64 15.35
CA GLU A 43 -14.67 -6.38 16.35
C GLU A 43 -15.73 -7.48 16.41
N THR A 44 -16.15 -8.02 15.26
CA THR A 44 -17.21 -9.04 15.23
C THR A 44 -16.65 -10.46 15.29
N VAL A 45 -17.45 -11.40 15.80
CA VAL A 45 -17.11 -12.83 15.85
C VAL A 45 -16.85 -13.38 14.45
N ALA A 46 -17.64 -12.97 13.46
CA ALA A 46 -17.47 -13.40 12.07
C ALA A 46 -16.15 -12.93 11.47
N GLN A 47 -15.76 -11.68 11.73
CA GLN A 47 -14.47 -11.15 11.29
C GLN A 47 -13.30 -11.87 11.95
N ARG A 48 -13.36 -12.13 13.25
CA ARG A 48 -12.35 -12.92 13.98
C ARG A 48 -12.23 -14.34 13.43
N ALA A 49 -13.35 -15.02 13.22
CA ALA A 49 -13.35 -16.37 12.64
C ALA A 49 -12.73 -16.39 11.23
N SER A 50 -13.09 -15.42 10.38
CA SER A 50 -12.52 -15.29 9.04
C SER A 50 -11.02 -14.98 9.08
N TYR A 51 -10.57 -14.13 10.01
CA TYR A 51 -9.17 -13.79 10.21
C TYR A 51 -8.36 -15.03 10.61
N ILE A 52 -8.81 -15.77 11.63
CA ILE A 52 -8.15 -16.99 12.10
C ILE A 52 -8.09 -18.04 10.99
N GLY A 53 -9.22 -18.30 10.34
CA GLY A 53 -9.29 -19.30 9.26
C GLY A 53 -8.40 -18.96 8.08
N ARG A 54 -8.35 -17.68 7.69
CA ARG A 54 -7.47 -17.22 6.61
C ARG A 54 -5.99 -17.38 6.98
N ASN A 55 -5.58 -16.98 8.18
CA ASN A 55 -4.20 -17.11 8.62
C ASN A 55 -3.78 -18.58 8.69
N GLU A 56 -4.64 -19.45 9.22
CA GLU A 56 -4.37 -20.89 9.26
C GLU A 56 -4.17 -21.46 7.85
N LEU A 57 -5.01 -21.05 6.88
CA LEU A 57 -4.91 -21.54 5.50
C LEU A 57 -3.70 -20.98 4.75
N MET A 58 -3.31 -19.72 5.00
CA MET A 58 -2.24 -19.05 4.24
C MET A 58 -0.86 -19.22 4.88
N GLU A 59 -0.81 -19.23 6.20
CA GLU A 59 0.43 -19.21 6.99
C GLU A 59 0.68 -20.52 7.77
N GLY A 60 -0.33 -21.41 7.80
CA GLY A 60 -0.26 -22.67 8.56
C GLY A 60 -0.29 -22.48 10.09
N LYS A 61 -0.68 -21.32 10.57
CA LYS A 61 -0.79 -21.01 12.01
C LYS A 61 -1.81 -19.89 12.29
N ALA A 62 -2.44 -19.96 13.44
CA ALA A 62 -3.19 -18.83 13.98
C ALA A 62 -2.20 -17.73 14.41
N ILE A 63 -2.38 -16.51 13.88
CA ILE A 63 -1.54 -15.37 14.23
C ILE A 63 -2.23 -14.59 15.37
N ASP A 64 -1.50 -14.36 16.46
CA ASP A 64 -2.00 -13.53 17.56
C ASP A 64 -2.10 -12.06 17.14
N SER A 65 -3.24 -11.44 17.45
CA SER A 65 -3.46 -10.03 17.11
C SER A 65 -2.52 -9.07 17.84
N GLY A 66 -2.06 -9.44 19.04
CA GLY A 66 -1.06 -8.68 19.78
C GLY A 66 0.31 -8.69 19.12
N GLU A 67 0.71 -9.84 18.54
CA GLU A 67 1.94 -9.97 17.76
C GLU A 67 1.93 -9.05 16.54
N VAL A 68 0.80 -8.99 15.80
CA VAL A 68 0.66 -8.10 14.65
C VAL A 68 0.80 -6.64 15.04
N LEU A 69 0.18 -6.21 16.13
CA LEU A 69 0.30 -4.84 16.62
C LEU A 69 1.74 -4.50 17.04
N THR A 70 2.43 -5.44 17.66
CA THR A 70 3.85 -5.28 18.03
C THR A 70 4.74 -5.11 16.79
N HIS A 71 4.51 -5.92 15.75
CA HIS A 71 5.24 -5.79 14.48
C HIS A 71 4.93 -4.46 13.79
N LEU A 72 3.67 -4.00 13.80
CA LEU A 72 3.31 -2.68 13.28
C LEU A 72 4.01 -1.55 14.05
N ASP A 73 4.18 -1.69 15.35
CA ASP A 73 4.92 -0.71 16.16
C ASP A 73 6.42 -0.68 15.86
N ALA A 74 6.99 -1.79 15.45
CA ALA A 74 8.39 -1.90 15.08
C ALA A 74 8.72 -1.32 13.70
N VAL A 75 7.71 -1.16 12.80
CA VAL A 75 7.93 -0.58 11.44
C VAL A 75 8.47 0.85 11.55
N THR A 76 9.46 1.14 10.73
CA THR A 76 10.13 2.46 10.64
C THR A 76 9.98 3.09 9.25
N ILE A 77 10.28 4.40 9.12
CA ILE A 77 10.28 5.08 7.81
C ILE A 77 11.25 4.40 6.83
N PRO A 78 12.51 4.09 7.21
CA PRO A 78 13.43 3.38 6.31
C PRO A 78 12.92 2.03 5.80
N ASP A 79 12.11 1.31 6.58
CA ASP A 79 11.52 0.05 6.14
C ASP A 79 10.53 0.27 4.99
N ILE A 80 9.72 1.33 5.10
CA ILE A 80 8.74 1.70 4.07
C ILE A 80 9.45 2.20 2.81
N GLU A 81 10.44 3.08 2.95
CA GLU A 81 11.23 3.60 1.82
C GLU A 81 11.95 2.47 1.07
N LYS A 82 12.56 1.54 1.79
CA LYS A 82 13.19 0.35 1.22
C LYS A 82 12.20 -0.51 0.44
N LEU A 83 11.02 -0.75 1.00
CA LEU A 83 9.96 -1.52 0.32
C LEU A 83 9.44 -0.78 -0.91
N ALA A 84 9.22 0.54 -0.81
CA ALA A 84 8.81 1.38 -1.92
C ALA A 84 9.84 1.35 -3.06
N ALA A 85 11.12 1.48 -2.75
CA ALA A 85 12.20 1.38 -3.73
C ALA A 85 12.21 0.02 -4.44
N GLN A 86 11.97 -1.08 -3.73
CA GLN A 86 11.87 -2.41 -4.34
C GLN A 86 10.65 -2.55 -5.26
N LEU A 87 9.47 -2.08 -4.82
CA LEU A 87 8.23 -2.20 -5.58
C LEU A 87 8.24 -1.31 -6.84
N PHE A 88 8.73 -0.07 -6.72
CA PHE A 88 8.66 0.92 -7.79
C PHE A 88 9.88 0.90 -8.73
N SER A 89 10.90 0.07 -8.46
CA SER A 89 11.97 -0.21 -9.41
C SER A 89 11.58 -1.22 -10.49
N ALA A 90 10.53 -1.98 -10.28
CA ALA A 90 10.03 -2.93 -11.28
C ALA A 90 9.26 -2.20 -12.39
N PRO A 91 9.22 -2.74 -13.63
CA PRO A 91 8.40 -2.18 -14.70
C PRO A 91 6.94 -2.09 -14.29
N ALA A 92 6.36 -0.90 -14.44
CA ALA A 92 4.96 -0.67 -14.11
C ALA A 92 4.02 -1.24 -15.17
N CYS A 93 2.84 -1.70 -14.76
CA CYS A 93 1.77 -2.09 -15.66
C CYS A 93 0.64 -1.05 -15.58
N LEU A 94 0.28 -0.47 -16.71
CA LEU A 94 -0.78 0.53 -16.81
C LEU A 94 -1.98 -0.06 -17.54
N SER A 95 -3.16 0.04 -16.92
CA SER A 95 -4.46 -0.23 -17.57
C SER A 95 -5.30 1.04 -17.60
N ALA A 96 -5.85 1.37 -18.77
CA ALA A 96 -6.70 2.53 -18.94
C ALA A 96 -7.98 2.15 -19.67
N ALA A 97 -9.14 2.61 -19.15
CA ALA A 97 -10.46 2.40 -19.75
C ALA A 97 -11.16 3.74 -20.01
N GLY A 98 -11.86 3.84 -21.14
CA GLY A 98 -12.58 5.07 -21.53
C GLY A 98 -12.07 5.64 -22.85
N PRO A 99 -12.24 6.94 -23.12
CA PRO A 99 -11.69 7.61 -24.29
C PRO A 99 -10.18 7.83 -24.13
N VAL A 100 -9.41 6.75 -24.33
CA VAL A 100 -7.96 6.71 -24.08
C VAL A 100 -7.15 7.06 -25.32
N ALA A 101 -5.94 7.59 -25.12
CA ALA A 101 -4.95 7.83 -26.18
C ALA A 101 -4.36 6.50 -26.69
N ALA A 102 -3.63 6.56 -27.81
CA ALA A 102 -2.93 5.40 -28.33
C ALA A 102 -1.87 4.89 -27.33
N ALA A 103 -1.60 3.57 -27.32
CA ALA A 103 -0.70 2.92 -26.37
C ALA A 103 0.69 3.59 -26.28
N LYS A 104 1.22 4.12 -27.40
CA LYS A 104 2.48 4.86 -27.43
C LYS A 104 2.53 6.09 -26.51
N PHE A 105 1.37 6.70 -26.21
CA PHE A 105 1.26 7.86 -25.33
C PHE A 105 1.65 7.49 -23.88
N TYR A 106 1.37 6.26 -23.47
CA TYR A 106 1.57 5.81 -22.10
C TYR A 106 2.98 5.26 -21.83
N LYS A 107 3.76 4.95 -22.88
CA LYS A 107 5.11 4.38 -22.73
C LYS A 107 6.05 5.12 -21.79
N PRO A 108 6.07 6.48 -21.73
CA PRO A 108 6.95 7.20 -20.81
C PRO A 108 6.58 7.06 -19.32
N TYR A 109 5.41 6.49 -19.04
CA TYR A 109 4.85 6.39 -17.68
C TYR A 109 4.86 4.96 -17.09
N ILE A 110 5.41 4.01 -17.85
CA ILE A 110 5.47 2.57 -17.49
C ILE A 110 6.89 2.19 -17.11
#